data_2e5b9f0b8406fee71a82febc65fee110
#
_entry.id   2e5b9f0b8406fee71a82febc65fee110
#
_cell.length_a   1.000
_cell.length_b   1.000
_cell.length_c   1.000
_cell.angle_alpha   90.00
_cell.angle_beta   90.00
_cell.angle_gamma   90.00
#
_symmetry.space_group_name_H-M   'P 1'
#
loop_
_entity.id
_entity.type
_entity.pdbx_description
1 polymer ?
#
loop_
_entity_poly.entity_id
_entity_poly.type
_entity_poly.pdbx_seq_one_letter_code
_entity_poly.pdbx_strand_id
1 'polypeptide(L)'
;MRLTPKQIDLIRQAARETFGPDARVWLFGSRVDDGKRGGDYDFYLETSLADPDAIITRKLALLATLHANSAFADEKIDVVIRPNIPGPELPIYQVAKREGLPL
;
A
#
# COMPACT_ATOMS: atom_id res chain seq x y z
N MET A 1 -15.34 3.64 -0.80
CA MET A 1 -13.87 3.76 -0.97
C MET A 1 -13.54 5.12 -1.57
N ARG A 2 -12.61 5.84 -0.95
CA ARG A 2 -12.26 7.19 -1.39
C ARG A 2 -10.93 7.22 -2.16
N LEU A 3 -10.88 6.48 -3.26
CA LEU A 3 -9.81 6.50 -4.27
C LEU A 3 -10.43 6.72 -5.65
N THR A 4 -9.77 7.53 -6.46
CA THR A 4 -10.15 7.66 -7.87
C THR A 4 -9.66 6.46 -8.66
N PRO A 5 -10.28 6.15 -9.82
CA PRO A 5 -9.76 5.08 -10.69
C PRO A 5 -8.30 5.28 -11.08
N LYS A 6 -7.88 6.53 -11.30
CA LYS A 6 -6.49 6.86 -11.62
C LYS A 6 -5.54 6.53 -10.46
N GLN A 7 -5.95 6.81 -9.23
CA GLN A 7 -5.16 6.46 -8.04
C GLN A 7 -5.05 4.94 -7.87
N ILE A 8 -6.13 4.21 -8.11
CA ILE A 8 -6.12 2.74 -8.05
C ILE A 8 -5.14 2.17 -9.07
N ASP A 9 -5.20 2.62 -10.32
CA ASP A 9 -4.31 2.15 -11.36
C ASP A 9 -2.85 2.46 -11.03
N LEU A 10 -2.58 3.65 -10.52
CA LEU A 10 -1.24 4.07 -10.17
C LEU A 10 -0.64 3.22 -9.05
N ILE A 11 -1.38 2.99 -7.95
CA ILE A 11 -0.86 2.18 -6.84
C ILE A 11 -0.65 0.73 -7.26
N ARG A 12 -1.53 0.17 -8.07
CA ARG A 12 -1.39 -1.21 -8.58
C ARG A 12 -0.15 -1.35 -9.46
N GLN A 13 0.03 -0.42 -10.39
CA GLN A 13 1.19 -0.44 -11.29
C GLN A 13 2.49 -0.23 -10.51
N ALA A 14 2.55 0.77 -9.65
CA ALA A 14 3.73 1.08 -8.86
C ALA A 14 4.11 -0.09 -7.92
N ALA A 15 3.13 -0.75 -7.32
CA ALA A 15 3.38 -1.93 -6.48
C ALA A 15 4.01 -3.07 -7.28
N ARG A 16 3.52 -3.33 -8.48
CA ARG A 16 4.09 -4.37 -9.35
C ARG A 16 5.49 -4.03 -9.79
N GLU A 17 5.75 -2.78 -10.13
CA GLU A 17 7.07 -2.34 -10.58
C GLU A 17 8.11 -2.39 -9.46
N THR A 18 7.73 -2.11 -8.22
CA THR A 18 8.65 -2.06 -7.09
C THR A 18 8.76 -3.40 -6.35
N PHE A 19 7.68 -4.17 -6.24
CA PHE A 19 7.64 -5.41 -5.44
C PHE A 19 7.38 -6.68 -6.24
N GLY A 20 7.18 -6.56 -7.54
CA GLY A 20 7.01 -7.71 -8.40
C GLY A 20 5.56 -7.94 -8.83
N PRO A 21 5.34 -8.80 -9.87
CA PRO A 21 4.01 -9.00 -10.44
C PRO A 21 3.01 -9.72 -9.52
N ASP A 22 3.50 -10.38 -8.47
CA ASP A 22 2.68 -11.06 -7.48
C ASP A 22 2.34 -10.22 -6.26
N ALA A 23 2.75 -8.94 -6.24
CA ALA A 23 2.42 -8.03 -5.16
C ALA A 23 0.91 -7.80 -5.08
N ARG A 24 0.37 -7.82 -3.86
CA ARG A 24 -1.05 -7.57 -3.60
C ARG A 24 -1.19 -6.36 -2.70
N VAL A 25 -2.18 -5.52 -2.98
CA VAL A 25 -2.40 -4.27 -2.26
C VAL A 25 -3.83 -4.17 -1.77
N TRP A 26 -4.00 -3.66 -0.56
CA TRP A 26 -5.29 -3.30 0.02
C TRP A 26 -5.26 -1.84 0.46
N LEU A 27 -6.38 -1.16 0.29
CA LEU A 27 -6.63 0.11 0.95
C LEU A 27 -7.28 -0.18 2.30
N PHE A 28 -6.75 0.40 3.37
CA PHE A 28 -7.38 0.29 4.68
C PHE A 28 -7.41 1.66 5.38
N GLY A 29 -7.90 1.70 6.62
CA GLY A 29 -8.00 2.94 7.37
C GLY A 29 -9.16 3.81 6.93
N SER A 30 -9.05 5.12 7.14
CA SER A 30 -10.17 6.06 6.97
C SER A 30 -10.70 6.19 5.55
N ARG A 31 -9.85 5.93 4.54
CA ARG A 31 -10.25 6.05 3.12
C ARG A 31 -11.18 4.93 2.64
N VAL A 32 -11.34 3.87 3.42
CA VAL A 32 -12.33 2.82 3.16
C VAL A 32 -13.73 3.35 3.37
N ASP A 33 -13.91 4.28 4.32
CA ASP A 33 -15.21 4.84 4.68
C ASP A 33 -15.53 6.09 3.84
N ASP A 34 -16.53 5.99 2.98
CA ASP A 34 -16.98 7.09 2.11
C ASP A 34 -17.62 8.23 2.90
N GLY A 35 -18.07 8.00 4.13
CA GLY A 35 -18.69 9.01 4.98
C GLY A 35 -17.69 9.93 5.68
N LYS A 36 -16.40 9.60 5.65
CA LYS A 36 -15.35 10.42 6.26
C LYS A 36 -14.76 11.39 5.25
N ARG A 37 -14.19 12.49 5.75
CA ARG A 37 -13.49 13.47 4.93
C ARG A 37 -12.00 13.45 5.23
N GLY A 38 -11.19 13.70 4.21
CA GLY A 38 -9.73 13.76 4.34
C GLY A 38 -9.14 12.42 4.78
N GLY A 39 -8.08 12.50 5.59
CA GLY A 39 -7.38 11.34 6.09
C GLY A 39 -6.23 10.90 5.19
N ASP A 40 -5.34 10.10 5.77
CA ASP A 40 -4.19 9.57 5.07
C ASP A 40 -4.60 8.43 4.15
N TYR A 41 -3.76 8.17 3.16
CA TYR A 41 -3.88 6.96 2.35
C TYR A 41 -3.09 5.86 3.04
N ASP A 42 -3.78 4.84 3.53
CA ASP A 42 -3.16 3.69 4.21
C ASP A 42 -3.25 2.48 3.29
N PHE A 43 -2.09 2.02 2.82
CA PHE A 43 -2.00 0.83 1.98
C PHE A 43 -1.32 -0.31 2.73
N TYR A 44 -1.83 -1.51 2.54
CA TYR A 44 -1.21 -2.75 2.99
C TYR A 44 -0.79 -3.53 1.76
N LEU A 45 0.48 -3.95 1.72
CA LEU A 45 1.05 -4.65 0.58
C LEU A 45 1.71 -5.95 1.02
N GLU A 46 1.32 -7.04 0.36
CA GLU A 46 1.97 -8.35 0.51
C GLU A 46 2.93 -8.57 -0.64
N THR A 47 4.14 -9.02 -0.34
CA THR A 47 5.18 -9.29 -1.33
C THR A 47 5.81 -10.65 -1.08
N SER A 48 6.33 -11.26 -2.15
CA SER A 48 7.13 -12.49 -2.06
C SER A 48 8.58 -12.24 -1.64
N LEU A 49 9.01 -10.97 -1.57
CA LEU A 49 10.36 -10.63 -1.14
C LEU A 49 10.57 -10.94 0.34
N ALA A 50 11.78 -11.40 0.68
CA ALA A 50 12.14 -11.76 2.05
C ALA A 50 13.29 -10.93 2.60
N ASP A 51 14.13 -10.33 1.75
CA ASP A 51 15.30 -9.54 2.19
C ASP A 51 14.85 -8.21 2.79
N PRO A 52 15.13 -7.96 4.10
CA PRO A 52 14.71 -6.72 4.76
C PRO A 52 15.27 -5.45 4.10
N ASP A 53 16.53 -5.48 3.66
CA ASP A 53 17.15 -4.30 3.04
C ASP A 53 16.51 -3.99 1.69
N ALA A 54 16.23 -5.02 0.90
CA ALA A 54 15.54 -4.86 -0.37
C ALA A 54 14.12 -4.29 -0.16
N ILE A 55 13.41 -4.77 0.87
CA ILE A 55 12.07 -4.31 1.19
C ILE A 55 12.07 -2.82 1.55
N ILE A 56 13.00 -2.37 2.37
CA ILE A 56 13.12 -0.95 2.74
C ILE A 56 13.41 -0.10 1.50
N THR A 57 14.37 -0.50 0.67
CA THR A 57 14.73 0.22 -0.55
C THR A 57 13.53 0.33 -1.50
N ARG A 58 12.82 -0.77 -1.70
CA ARG A 58 11.65 -0.80 -2.60
C ARG A 58 10.47 -0.04 -2.04
N LYS A 59 10.27 -0.04 -0.73
CA LYS A 59 9.23 0.79 -0.09
C LYS A 59 9.50 2.28 -0.34
N LEU A 60 10.74 2.73 -0.19
CA LEU A 60 11.10 4.11 -0.49
C LEU A 60 10.89 4.45 -1.96
N ALA A 61 11.23 3.53 -2.86
CA ALA A 61 10.99 3.72 -4.29
C ALA A 61 9.50 3.81 -4.61
N LEU A 62 8.67 2.98 -3.97
CA LEU A 62 7.22 3.02 -4.14
C LEU A 62 6.66 4.38 -3.71
N LEU A 63 7.03 4.85 -2.51
CA LEU A 63 6.58 6.14 -2.01
C LEU A 63 7.03 7.30 -2.91
N ALA A 64 8.27 7.25 -3.40
CA ALA A 64 8.79 8.27 -4.32
C ALA A 64 7.99 8.29 -5.63
N THR A 65 7.67 7.13 -6.18
CA THR A 65 6.87 7.01 -7.41
C THR A 65 5.46 7.59 -7.21
N LEU A 66 4.82 7.27 -6.09
CA LEU A 66 3.47 7.77 -5.81
C LEU A 66 3.47 9.29 -5.61
N HIS A 67 4.42 9.83 -4.84
CA HIS A 67 4.49 11.27 -4.58
C HIS A 67 4.92 12.10 -5.80
N ALA A 68 5.63 11.49 -6.75
CA ALA A 68 5.99 12.16 -7.99
C ALA A 68 4.80 12.34 -8.94
N ASN A 69 3.72 11.61 -8.72
CA ASN A 69 2.53 11.68 -9.56
C ASN A 69 1.52 12.67 -8.97
N SER A 70 0.88 13.48 -9.83
CA SER A 70 -0.10 14.48 -9.39
C SER A 70 -1.29 13.89 -8.64
N ALA A 71 -1.61 12.62 -8.86
CA ALA A 71 -2.71 11.94 -8.17
C ALA A 71 -2.50 11.83 -6.66
N PHE A 72 -1.22 11.85 -6.18
CA PHE A 72 -0.86 11.73 -4.77
C PHE A 72 0.13 12.80 -4.30
N ALA A 73 0.39 13.85 -5.10
CA ALA A 73 1.54 14.73 -4.94
C ALA A 73 1.74 15.27 -3.51
N ASP A 74 0.70 15.81 -2.89
CA ASP A 74 0.80 16.46 -1.58
C ASP A 74 0.06 15.65 -0.50
N GLU A 75 -0.25 14.39 -0.77
CA GLU A 75 -1.00 13.55 0.15
C GLU A 75 -0.05 12.75 1.06
N LYS A 76 -0.48 12.54 2.29
CA LYS A 76 0.22 11.65 3.20
C LYS A 76 -0.13 10.20 2.89
N ILE A 77 0.89 9.39 2.64
CA ILE A 77 0.73 7.98 2.28
C ILE A 77 1.53 7.14 3.27
N ASP A 78 0.86 6.18 3.87
CA ASP A 78 1.49 5.16 4.73
C ASP A 78 1.34 3.80 4.04
N VAL A 79 2.45 3.05 3.98
CA VAL A 79 2.45 1.71 3.40
C VAL A 79 2.98 0.73 4.43
N VAL A 80 2.16 -0.27 4.77
CA VAL A 80 2.56 -1.39 5.61
C VAL A 80 2.92 -2.54 4.69
N ILE A 81 4.16 -3.01 4.75
CA ILE A 81 4.64 -4.12 3.92
C ILE A 81 4.69 -5.40 4.74
N ARG A 82 4.05 -6.45 4.24
CA ARG A 82 4.20 -7.79 4.79
C ARG A 82 5.15 -8.60 3.92
N PRO A 83 6.37 -8.87 4.40
CA PRO A 83 7.35 -9.65 3.64
C PRO A 83 7.04 -11.15 3.73
N ASN A 84 7.66 -11.92 2.86
CA ASN A 84 7.61 -13.39 2.90
C ASN A 84 8.68 -13.93 3.86
N ILE A 85 8.56 -13.59 5.15
CA ILE A 85 9.49 -13.99 6.20
C ILE A 85 8.73 -14.79 7.26
N PRO A 86 9.25 -15.94 7.72
CA PRO A 86 8.64 -16.67 8.82
C PRO A 86 8.60 -15.82 10.09
N GLY A 87 7.51 -15.92 10.83
CA GLY A 87 7.36 -15.18 12.08
C GLY A 87 5.89 -15.00 12.46
N PRO A 88 5.62 -14.34 13.58
CA PRO A 88 4.26 -14.11 14.01
C PRO A 88 3.54 -13.14 13.08
N GLU A 89 2.25 -13.37 12.91
CA GLU A 89 1.36 -12.47 12.21
C GLU A 89 1.19 -11.20 13.05
N LEU A 90 1.59 -10.04 12.51
CA LEU A 90 1.38 -8.78 13.23
C LEU A 90 -0.11 -8.40 13.21
N PRO A 91 -0.66 -7.87 14.31
CA PRO A 91 -2.07 -7.47 14.35
C PRO A 91 -2.47 -6.53 13.22
N ILE A 92 -1.57 -5.61 12.81
CA ILE A 92 -1.86 -4.66 11.73
C ILE A 92 -2.12 -5.37 10.40
N TYR A 93 -1.46 -6.51 10.13
CA TYR A 93 -1.69 -7.27 8.90
C TYR A 93 -3.11 -7.83 8.86
N GLN A 94 -3.58 -8.36 9.98
CA GLN A 94 -4.92 -8.93 10.10
C GLN A 94 -5.98 -7.83 9.96
N VAL A 95 -5.79 -6.71 10.63
CA VAL A 95 -6.72 -5.58 10.56
C VAL A 95 -6.82 -5.05 9.12
N ALA A 96 -5.68 -4.85 8.47
CA ALA A 96 -5.65 -4.33 7.10
C ALA A 96 -6.37 -5.25 6.12
N LYS A 97 -6.19 -6.56 6.22
CA LYS A 97 -6.87 -7.52 5.33
C LYS A 97 -8.35 -7.65 5.63
N ARG A 98 -8.72 -7.70 6.91
CA ARG A 98 -10.12 -7.88 7.32
C ARG A 98 -10.97 -6.67 7.01
N GLU A 99 -10.46 -5.47 7.27
CA GLU A 99 -11.20 -4.22 7.13
C GLU A 99 -10.91 -3.49 5.83
N GLY A 100 -9.84 -3.88 5.14
CA GLY A 100 -9.41 -3.24 3.91
C GLY A 100 -10.13 -3.74 2.68
N LEU A 101 -9.94 -2.99 1.59
CA LEU A 101 -10.50 -3.30 0.28
C LEU A 101 -9.34 -3.69 -0.65
N PRO A 102 -9.38 -4.91 -1.23
CA PRO A 102 -8.34 -5.31 -2.20
C PRO A 102 -8.42 -4.45 -3.45
N LEU A 103 -7.25 -4.06 -3.92
CA LEU A 103 -7.13 -3.22 -5.12
C LEU A 103 -6.68 -4.00 -6.35
#